data_4280219f7b7e9a58f3f378b50f5d38a6
#
_entry.id   4280219f7b7e9a58f3f378b50f5d38a6
#
_cell.length_a   1.000
_cell.length_b   1.000
_cell.length_c   1.000
_cell.angle_alpha   90.00
_cell.angle_beta   90.00
_cell.angle_gamma   90.00
#
_symmetry.space_group_name_H-M   'P 1'
#
loop_
_entity.id
_entity.type
_entity.pdbx_description
1 polymer ?
#
loop_
_entity_poly.entity_id
_entity_poly.type
_entity_poly.pdbx_seq_one_letter_code
_entity_poly.pdbx_strand_id
1 'polypeptide(L)'
;VDLKQRAVTSTAWYAGTRLATQVITWVVTVIVARLLSPSDYGLFAMALAVIAFLELFQEFGLGVAIIQRPNLTREQLNTVFWTVTASSSLLAGIAYVAAGFAAHFYHEPRLVPIIRLLGLTFLINALGMVPFNLLTKEINFRQRSLAEGIGAVSAAGVSLALAAMGGGVWALVVGNLTRVLVFNLGTVIACRWFPGLRTSFVGMREIFTFGLRVAGTSAVNTLSSAVNTSIVGRLLGGSNLGFYTMADSLGRSNPLHKISTAVVTQLSLPVFSKLQREDAELRYYFLKISRYLSLMAIPMQVGMALTAPDLVDVLLSSKWRPMVPVLQAFSIGGILSILPLPSFPLLTARGRVAIVFRYTVAFACVMALVTWVGSHFGLQGVAISWLLAFPLLRLIPLGMSLREVAIGTRDYFATIVDSVKATGVMAGVVAVVIHVLMPGGVPWQRLVAAILAGAATYVAVLLLTSRSLGPELREIARALLPGRREGGAA
;
A
#
# COMPACT_ATOMS: atom_id res chain seq x y z
N VAL A 1 29.18 18.21 -7.50
CA VAL A 1 28.47 16.96 -7.83
C VAL A 1 27.07 17.34 -8.28
N ASP A 2 26.78 17.04 -9.55
CA ASP A 2 25.57 17.44 -10.26
C ASP A 2 24.31 16.95 -9.49
N LEU A 3 23.33 17.82 -9.29
CA LEU A 3 22.07 17.56 -8.59
C LEU A 3 21.38 16.30 -9.18
N LYS A 4 21.51 16.11 -10.49
CA LYS A 4 21.03 14.96 -11.24
C LYS A 4 21.69 13.64 -10.82
N GLN A 5 23.00 13.66 -10.59
CA GLN A 5 23.76 12.47 -10.17
C GLN A 5 23.47 12.10 -8.71
N ARG A 6 23.31 13.10 -7.82
CA ARG A 6 22.85 12.89 -6.44
C ARG A 6 21.45 12.30 -6.38
N ALA A 7 20.52 12.82 -7.18
CA ALA A 7 19.15 12.32 -7.25
C ALA A 7 19.09 10.86 -7.73
N VAL A 8 19.83 10.51 -8.79
CA VAL A 8 19.86 9.15 -9.33
C VAL A 8 20.46 8.16 -8.33
N THR A 9 21.61 8.50 -7.72
CA THR A 9 22.28 7.62 -6.75
C THR A 9 21.44 7.46 -5.47
N SER A 10 20.83 8.55 -4.98
CA SER A 10 19.94 8.49 -3.82
C SER A 10 18.69 7.67 -4.08
N THR A 11 18.11 7.77 -5.28
CA THR A 11 16.92 6.99 -5.67
C THR A 11 17.23 5.51 -5.82
N ALA A 12 18.36 5.15 -6.42
CA ALA A 12 18.78 3.75 -6.56
C ALA A 12 19.05 3.10 -5.19
N TRP A 13 19.74 3.82 -4.30
CA TRP A 13 19.97 3.38 -2.92
C TRP A 13 18.67 3.23 -2.13
N TYR A 14 17.76 4.21 -2.27
CA TYR A 14 16.42 4.16 -1.67
C TYR A 14 15.63 2.94 -2.14
N ALA A 15 15.60 2.68 -3.45
CA ALA A 15 14.89 1.53 -4.00
C ALA A 15 15.47 0.20 -3.50
N GLY A 16 16.80 0.06 -3.50
CA GLY A 16 17.48 -1.15 -3.01
C GLY A 16 17.23 -1.43 -1.52
N THR A 17 17.40 -0.41 -0.67
CA THR A 17 17.15 -0.52 0.78
C THR A 17 15.68 -0.84 1.05
N ARG A 18 14.77 -0.21 0.34
CA ARG A 18 13.33 -0.44 0.50
C ARG A 18 12.92 -1.85 0.09
N LEU A 19 13.47 -2.37 -1.01
CA LEU A 19 13.23 -3.76 -1.43
C LEU A 19 13.77 -4.76 -0.41
N ALA A 20 15.00 -4.59 0.06
CA ALA A 20 15.58 -5.46 1.08
C ALA A 20 14.75 -5.44 2.38
N THR A 21 14.40 -4.25 2.87
CA THR A 21 13.55 -4.09 4.05
C THR A 21 12.17 -4.73 3.87
N GLN A 22 11.57 -4.58 2.68
CA GLN A 22 10.27 -5.16 2.36
C GLN A 22 10.31 -6.68 2.39
N VAL A 23 11.37 -7.30 1.83
CA VAL A 23 11.57 -8.76 1.85
C VAL A 23 11.74 -9.26 3.27
N ILE A 24 12.61 -8.62 4.08
CA ILE A 24 12.83 -8.99 5.48
C ILE A 24 11.52 -8.90 6.27
N THR A 25 10.80 -7.77 6.15
CA THR A 25 9.53 -7.58 6.84
C THR A 25 8.51 -8.63 6.42
N TRP A 26 8.48 -9.00 5.15
CA TRP A 26 7.55 -10.00 4.64
C TRP A 26 7.85 -11.41 5.19
N VAL A 27 9.13 -11.81 5.18
CA VAL A 27 9.57 -13.09 5.75
C VAL A 27 9.20 -13.17 7.24
N VAL A 28 9.48 -12.11 7.99
CA VAL A 28 9.14 -12.07 9.43
C VAL A 28 7.63 -12.09 9.65
N THR A 29 6.86 -11.34 8.84
CA THR A 29 5.39 -11.36 8.92
C THR A 29 4.84 -12.77 8.71
N VAL A 30 5.37 -13.53 7.77
CA VAL A 30 5.01 -14.93 7.53
C VAL A 30 5.33 -15.80 8.72
N ILE A 31 6.53 -15.67 9.30
CA ILE A 31 6.95 -16.46 10.48
C ILE A 31 6.08 -16.12 11.69
N VAL A 32 5.85 -14.84 11.95
CA VAL A 32 4.99 -14.36 13.05
C VAL A 32 3.55 -14.84 12.84
N ALA A 33 3.01 -14.83 11.60
CA ALA A 33 1.68 -15.34 11.32
C ALA A 33 1.53 -16.85 11.56
N ARG A 34 2.62 -17.60 11.42
CA ARG A 34 2.63 -19.04 11.81
C ARG A 34 2.55 -19.25 13.31
N LEU A 35 3.14 -18.35 14.09
CA LEU A 35 3.18 -18.46 15.55
C LEU A 35 1.87 -17.96 16.19
N LEU A 36 1.34 -16.84 15.69
CA LEU A 36 0.16 -16.18 16.22
C LEU A 36 -1.15 -16.78 15.68
N SER A 37 -2.25 -16.52 16.40
CA SER A 37 -3.59 -16.93 15.98
C SER A 37 -4.22 -15.87 15.03
N PRO A 38 -5.21 -16.25 14.18
CA PRO A 38 -6.00 -15.28 13.42
C PRO A 38 -6.69 -14.24 14.31
N SER A 39 -7.12 -14.63 15.52
CA SER A 39 -7.72 -13.70 16.49
C SER A 39 -6.75 -12.59 16.95
N ASP A 40 -5.45 -12.91 17.11
CA ASP A 40 -4.45 -11.89 17.48
C ASP A 40 -4.31 -10.82 16.40
N TYR A 41 -4.28 -11.24 15.12
CA TYR A 41 -4.28 -10.33 13.98
C TYR A 41 -5.56 -9.50 13.90
N GLY A 42 -6.72 -10.11 14.21
CA GLY A 42 -7.99 -9.41 14.24
C GLY A 42 -8.06 -8.35 15.33
N LEU A 43 -7.63 -8.68 16.56
CA LEU A 43 -7.55 -7.73 17.67
C LEU A 43 -6.63 -6.56 17.35
N PHE A 44 -5.46 -6.84 16.79
CA PHE A 44 -4.54 -5.81 16.35
C PHE A 44 -5.14 -4.91 15.26
N ALA A 45 -5.84 -5.49 14.29
CA ALA A 45 -6.51 -4.75 13.22
C ALA A 45 -7.66 -3.88 13.75
N MET A 46 -8.47 -4.36 14.73
CA MET A 46 -9.49 -3.54 15.39
C MET A 46 -8.87 -2.33 16.08
N ALA A 47 -7.79 -2.55 16.83
CA ALA A 47 -7.10 -1.47 17.53
C ALA A 47 -6.50 -0.46 16.54
N LEU A 48 -5.85 -0.94 15.45
CA LEU A 48 -5.32 -0.06 14.42
C LEU A 48 -6.41 0.74 13.69
N ALA A 49 -7.61 0.19 13.50
CA ALA A 49 -8.72 0.94 12.90
C ALA A 49 -9.13 2.14 13.76
N VAL A 50 -9.14 2.00 15.09
CA VAL A 50 -9.42 3.10 16.02
C VAL A 50 -8.29 4.14 15.98
N ILE A 51 -7.04 3.69 16.02
CA ILE A 51 -5.87 4.59 15.94
C ILE A 51 -5.85 5.33 14.60
N ALA A 52 -6.07 4.65 13.48
CA ALA A 52 -6.09 5.25 12.14
C ALA A 52 -7.19 6.33 12.00
N PHE A 53 -8.36 6.14 12.64
CA PHE A 53 -9.37 7.17 12.69
C PHE A 53 -8.89 8.43 13.42
N LEU A 54 -8.18 8.28 14.52
CA LEU A 54 -7.63 9.39 15.28
C LEU A 54 -6.44 10.05 14.59
N GLU A 55 -5.62 9.28 13.84
CA GLU A 55 -4.48 9.80 13.07
C GLU A 55 -4.88 10.87 12.05
N LEU A 56 -6.10 10.85 11.54
CA LEU A 56 -6.62 11.88 10.64
C LEU A 56 -6.55 13.30 11.24
N PHE A 57 -6.58 13.39 12.56
CA PHE A 57 -6.57 14.63 13.31
C PHE A 57 -5.18 14.96 13.91
N GLN A 58 -4.14 14.18 13.60
CA GLN A 58 -2.82 14.38 14.22
C GLN A 58 -2.04 15.53 13.59
N GLU A 59 -1.90 15.50 12.26
CA GLU A 59 -0.97 16.39 11.57
C GLU A 59 -1.66 17.54 10.82
N PHE A 60 -2.96 17.49 10.59
CA PHE A 60 -3.72 18.48 9.81
C PHE A 60 -3.04 18.87 8.48
N GLY A 61 -2.25 17.96 7.88
CA GLY A 61 -1.48 18.22 6.66
C GLY A 61 -0.27 19.16 6.82
N LEU A 62 0.14 19.47 8.06
CA LEU A 62 1.28 20.35 8.35
C LEU A 62 2.60 19.82 7.79
N GLY A 63 2.77 18.50 7.72
CA GLY A 63 3.94 17.87 7.12
C GLY A 63 4.15 18.30 5.66
N VAL A 64 3.10 18.29 4.86
CA VAL A 64 3.16 18.72 3.46
C VAL A 64 3.49 20.21 3.35
N ALA A 65 2.98 21.03 4.27
CA ALA A 65 3.28 22.46 4.29
C ALA A 65 4.76 22.75 4.57
N ILE A 66 5.43 21.95 5.43
CA ILE A 66 6.89 22.08 5.68
C ILE A 66 7.67 21.83 4.38
N ILE A 67 7.27 20.82 3.59
CA ILE A 67 7.97 20.47 2.35
C ILE A 67 7.80 21.55 1.28
N GLN A 68 6.60 22.11 1.13
CA GLN A 68 6.29 23.02 0.03
C GLN A 68 6.75 24.45 0.25
N ARG A 69 6.81 24.92 1.49
CA ARG A 69 7.26 26.29 1.76
C ARG A 69 8.79 26.39 1.78
N PRO A 70 9.42 27.22 0.91
CA PRO A 70 10.88 27.27 0.80
C PRO A 70 11.55 27.84 2.06
N ASN A 71 10.97 28.88 2.67
CA ASN A 71 11.62 29.67 3.72
C ASN A 71 10.84 29.64 5.04
N LEU A 72 10.83 28.49 5.73
CA LEU A 72 10.31 28.41 7.10
C LEU A 72 11.41 28.80 8.09
N THR A 73 11.08 29.72 8.99
CA THR A 73 11.99 30.08 10.08
C THR A 73 12.04 28.97 11.14
N ARG A 74 13.11 28.94 11.93
CA ARG A 74 13.24 27.98 13.04
C ARG A 74 12.09 28.13 14.05
N GLU A 75 11.64 29.36 14.28
CA GLU A 75 10.52 29.66 15.19
C GLU A 75 9.19 29.12 14.66
N GLN A 76 8.95 29.21 13.34
CA GLN A 76 7.78 28.61 12.71
C GLN A 76 7.81 27.07 12.79
N LEU A 77 8.97 26.43 12.58
CA LEU A 77 9.13 24.98 12.77
C LEU A 77 8.89 24.57 14.22
N ASN A 78 9.36 25.36 15.20
CA ASN A 78 9.05 25.14 16.62
C ASN A 78 7.56 25.25 16.88
N THR A 79 6.86 26.22 16.28
CA THR A 79 5.42 26.38 16.43
C THR A 79 4.67 25.16 15.89
N VAL A 80 5.06 24.66 14.70
CA VAL A 80 4.49 23.43 14.12
C VAL A 80 4.72 22.25 15.06
N PHE A 81 5.95 22.08 15.55
CA PHE A 81 6.30 20.98 16.47
C PHE A 81 5.42 21.00 17.73
N TRP A 82 5.33 22.14 18.42
CA TRP A 82 4.54 22.25 19.65
C TRP A 82 3.06 22.10 19.40
N THR A 83 2.55 22.58 18.27
CA THR A 83 1.15 22.38 17.88
C THR A 83 0.84 20.90 17.65
N VAL A 84 1.70 20.19 16.90
CA VAL A 84 1.53 18.75 16.66
C VAL A 84 1.71 17.96 17.96
N THR A 85 2.64 18.35 18.82
CA THR A 85 2.82 17.71 20.15
C THR A 85 1.58 17.88 21.02
N ALA A 86 0.99 19.08 21.07
CA ALA A 86 -0.23 19.34 21.81
C ALA A 86 -1.43 18.53 21.26
N SER A 87 -1.63 18.54 19.93
CA SER A 87 -2.68 17.73 19.30
C SER A 87 -2.48 16.23 19.53
N SER A 88 -1.24 15.76 19.44
CA SER A 88 -0.88 14.35 19.68
C SER A 88 -1.11 13.93 21.13
N SER A 89 -0.82 14.83 22.10
CA SER A 89 -1.10 14.58 23.53
C SER A 89 -2.59 14.49 23.78
N LEU A 90 -3.38 15.39 23.16
CA LEU A 90 -4.83 15.34 23.21
C LEU A 90 -5.37 14.04 22.60
N LEU A 91 -4.86 13.64 21.43
CA LEU A 91 -5.28 12.41 20.75
C LEU A 91 -4.90 11.15 21.54
N ALA A 92 -3.73 11.14 22.18
CA ALA A 92 -3.35 10.05 23.10
C ALA A 92 -4.32 9.96 24.29
N GLY A 93 -4.73 11.09 24.87
CA GLY A 93 -5.75 11.15 25.89
C GLY A 93 -7.13 10.67 25.40
N ILE A 94 -7.53 11.09 24.18
CA ILE A 94 -8.76 10.62 23.54
C ILE A 94 -8.69 9.11 23.29
N ALA A 95 -7.57 8.59 22.77
CA ALA A 95 -7.38 7.14 22.56
C ALA A 95 -7.48 6.35 23.87
N TYR A 96 -6.93 6.89 24.97
CA TYR A 96 -7.00 6.26 26.29
C TYR A 96 -8.45 6.12 26.79
N VAL A 97 -9.28 7.16 26.62
CA VAL A 97 -10.71 7.15 26.98
C VAL A 97 -11.52 6.31 25.99
N ALA A 98 -11.29 6.50 24.69
CA ALA A 98 -12.00 5.79 23.62
C ALA A 98 -11.76 4.28 23.64
N ALA A 99 -10.68 3.81 24.27
CA ALA A 99 -10.38 2.38 24.39
C ALA A 99 -11.52 1.59 25.05
N GLY A 100 -12.19 2.17 26.06
CA GLY A 100 -13.36 1.54 26.70
C GLY A 100 -14.57 1.46 25.76
N PHE A 101 -14.84 2.53 25.02
CA PHE A 101 -15.91 2.55 24.01
C PHE A 101 -15.65 1.58 22.85
N ALA A 102 -14.41 1.52 22.38
CA ALA A 102 -14.02 0.58 21.34
C ALA A 102 -14.16 -0.88 21.79
N ALA A 103 -13.76 -1.21 23.03
CA ALA A 103 -13.93 -2.53 23.59
C ALA A 103 -15.40 -2.94 23.69
N HIS A 104 -16.27 -2.02 24.09
CA HIS A 104 -17.72 -2.24 24.09
C HIS A 104 -18.29 -2.38 22.68
N PHE A 105 -17.87 -1.53 21.76
CA PHE A 105 -18.29 -1.57 20.34
C PHE A 105 -17.94 -2.92 19.68
N TYR A 106 -16.73 -3.42 19.89
CA TYR A 106 -16.28 -4.69 19.29
C TYR A 106 -16.64 -5.93 20.12
N HIS A 107 -17.18 -5.78 21.33
CA HIS A 107 -17.39 -6.83 22.34
C HIS A 107 -16.09 -7.58 22.71
N GLU A 108 -14.97 -6.87 22.77
CA GLU A 108 -13.65 -7.41 23.03
C GLU A 108 -12.91 -6.61 24.10
N PRO A 109 -13.03 -6.98 25.39
CA PRO A 109 -12.37 -6.26 26.50
C PRO A 109 -10.86 -6.17 26.39
N ARG A 110 -10.24 -7.15 25.70
CA ARG A 110 -8.78 -7.18 25.44
C ARG A 110 -8.28 -5.99 24.63
N LEU A 111 -9.15 -5.25 23.93
CA LEU A 111 -8.78 -4.06 23.17
C LEU A 111 -8.36 -2.89 24.05
N VAL A 112 -8.86 -2.79 25.30
CA VAL A 112 -8.56 -1.66 26.17
C VAL A 112 -7.05 -1.43 26.36
N PRO A 113 -6.28 -2.40 26.87
CA PRO A 113 -4.84 -2.21 27.04
C PRO A 113 -4.10 -2.04 25.71
N ILE A 114 -4.56 -2.68 24.62
CA ILE A 114 -3.95 -2.60 23.30
C ILE A 114 -4.07 -1.18 22.74
N ILE A 115 -5.28 -0.59 22.75
CA ILE A 115 -5.53 0.75 22.23
C ILE A 115 -4.81 1.81 23.09
N ARG A 116 -4.80 1.64 24.41
CA ARG A 116 -4.07 2.56 25.32
C ARG A 116 -2.58 2.57 25.01
N LEU A 117 -1.97 1.39 24.79
CA LEU A 117 -0.56 1.31 24.47
C LEU A 117 -0.27 1.84 23.06
N LEU A 118 -1.09 1.50 22.06
CA LEU A 118 -0.96 2.04 20.71
C LEU A 118 -1.18 3.56 20.65
N GLY A 119 -1.98 4.14 21.57
CA GLY A 119 -2.14 5.59 21.70
C GLY A 119 -0.82 6.34 21.92
N LEU A 120 0.21 5.68 22.46
CA LEU A 120 1.55 6.26 22.59
C LEU A 120 2.20 6.57 21.23
N THR A 121 1.74 5.91 20.15
CA THR A 121 2.24 6.21 18.79
C THR A 121 2.03 7.67 18.41
N PHE A 122 0.97 8.32 18.89
CA PHE A 122 0.74 9.74 18.66
C PHE A 122 1.87 10.59 19.19
N LEU A 123 2.29 10.35 20.44
CA LEU A 123 3.39 11.10 21.08
C LEU A 123 4.73 10.83 20.38
N ILE A 124 4.98 9.57 20.03
CA ILE A 124 6.22 9.17 19.34
C ILE A 124 6.29 9.80 17.95
N ASN A 125 5.19 9.81 17.20
CA ASN A 125 5.11 10.42 15.88
C ASN A 125 5.33 11.95 15.93
N ALA A 126 4.84 12.62 16.98
CA ALA A 126 5.06 14.06 17.14
C ALA A 126 6.56 14.43 17.19
N LEU A 127 7.38 13.59 17.83
CA LEU A 127 8.83 13.81 17.92
C LEU A 127 9.52 13.78 16.55
N GLY A 128 9.11 12.90 15.67
CA GLY A 128 9.73 12.69 14.35
C GLY A 128 9.13 13.52 13.22
N MET A 129 7.97 14.14 13.41
CA MET A 129 7.20 14.79 12.33
C MET A 129 7.99 15.89 11.63
N VAL A 130 8.55 16.85 12.37
CA VAL A 130 9.34 17.94 11.79
C VAL A 130 10.64 17.42 11.18
N PRO A 131 11.50 16.62 11.87
CA PRO A 131 12.69 16.02 11.31
C PRO A 131 12.45 15.23 10.03
N PHE A 132 11.40 14.40 10.00
CA PHE A 132 11.04 13.62 8.83
C PHE A 132 10.71 14.48 7.60
N ASN A 133 9.94 15.55 7.79
CA ASN A 133 9.57 16.44 6.69
C ASN A 133 10.74 17.30 6.22
N LEU A 134 11.66 17.69 7.11
CA LEU A 134 12.91 18.37 6.75
C LEU A 134 13.82 17.47 5.93
N LEU A 135 14.06 16.22 6.33
CA LEU A 135 14.82 15.25 5.53
C LEU A 135 14.20 15.01 4.15
N THR A 136 12.89 15.04 4.06
CA THR A 136 12.16 14.89 2.79
C THR A 136 12.36 16.14 1.91
N LYS A 137 12.29 17.35 2.49
CA LYS A 137 12.51 18.63 1.80
C LYS A 137 13.94 18.74 1.25
N GLU A 138 14.93 18.27 2.00
CA GLU A 138 16.35 18.28 1.61
C GLU A 138 16.73 17.14 0.64
N ILE A 139 15.77 16.32 0.20
CA ILE A 139 15.98 15.15 -0.69
C ILE A 139 16.99 14.16 -0.09
N ASN A 140 17.09 14.12 1.23
CA ASN A 140 18.00 13.21 1.93
C ASN A 140 17.35 11.81 2.13
N PHE A 141 17.02 11.18 1.01
CA PHE A 141 16.36 9.87 1.00
C PHE A 141 17.20 8.74 1.61
N ARG A 142 18.52 8.89 1.62
CA ARG A 142 19.42 7.87 2.20
C ARG A 142 19.22 7.75 3.71
N GLN A 143 19.27 8.85 4.44
CA GLN A 143 19.10 8.84 5.90
C GLN A 143 17.70 8.41 6.29
N ARG A 144 16.68 8.88 5.55
CA ARG A 144 15.29 8.45 5.73
C ARG A 144 15.11 6.95 5.56
N SER A 145 15.67 6.37 4.46
CA SER A 145 15.58 4.92 4.19
C SER A 145 16.30 4.08 5.25
N LEU A 146 17.43 4.55 5.75
CA LEU A 146 18.15 3.87 6.82
C LEU A 146 17.33 3.86 8.11
N ALA A 147 16.72 4.99 8.51
CA ALA A 147 15.84 5.06 9.68
C ALA A 147 14.63 4.13 9.52
N GLU A 148 14.00 4.10 8.33
CA GLU A 148 12.88 3.22 8.01
C GLU A 148 13.30 1.74 8.05
N GLY A 149 14.46 1.41 7.47
CA GLY A 149 15.01 0.05 7.47
C GLY A 149 15.37 -0.47 8.87
N ILE A 150 16.07 0.34 9.66
CA ILE A 150 16.43 -0.02 11.05
C ILE A 150 15.16 -0.19 11.88
N GLY A 151 14.18 0.71 11.75
CA GLY A 151 12.90 0.60 12.43
C GLY A 151 12.15 -0.70 12.09
N ALA A 152 12.12 -1.06 10.79
CA ALA A 152 11.46 -2.27 10.34
C ALA A 152 12.16 -3.55 10.82
N VAL A 153 13.50 -3.60 10.77
CA VAL A 153 14.29 -4.75 11.24
C VAL A 153 14.17 -4.91 12.75
N SER A 154 14.26 -3.82 13.51
CA SER A 154 14.06 -3.84 14.97
C SER A 154 12.67 -4.34 15.35
N ALA A 155 11.63 -3.85 14.67
CA ALA A 155 10.26 -4.30 14.86
C ALA A 155 10.11 -5.79 14.55
N ALA A 156 10.70 -6.24 13.45
CA ALA A 156 10.69 -7.63 13.03
C ALA A 156 11.33 -8.53 14.10
N GLY A 157 12.50 -8.15 14.63
CA GLY A 157 13.18 -8.89 15.70
C GLY A 157 12.34 -8.95 16.99
N VAL A 158 11.79 -7.82 17.43
CA VAL A 158 10.95 -7.75 18.64
C VAL A 158 9.65 -8.56 18.46
N SER A 159 8.97 -8.40 17.31
CA SER A 159 7.75 -9.17 17.02
C SER A 159 8.02 -10.67 17.00
N LEU A 160 9.12 -11.10 16.39
CA LEU A 160 9.49 -12.51 16.32
C LEU A 160 9.83 -13.08 17.71
N ALA A 161 10.62 -12.34 18.50
CA ALA A 161 10.98 -12.76 19.86
C ALA A 161 9.74 -12.92 20.74
N LEU A 162 8.86 -11.92 20.76
CA LEU A 162 7.62 -11.96 21.55
C LEU A 162 6.65 -13.05 21.05
N ALA A 163 6.56 -13.25 19.72
CA ALA A 163 5.73 -14.32 19.16
C ALA A 163 6.25 -15.70 19.56
N ALA A 164 7.57 -15.91 19.54
CA ALA A 164 8.21 -17.16 19.97
C ALA A 164 8.03 -17.44 21.48
N MET A 165 7.94 -16.38 22.29
CA MET A 165 7.66 -16.47 23.74
C MET A 165 6.17 -16.66 24.06
N GLY A 166 5.29 -16.76 23.03
CA GLY A 166 3.85 -16.93 23.24
C GLY A 166 3.11 -15.63 23.58
N GLY A 167 3.68 -14.46 23.26
CA GLY A 167 3.12 -13.14 23.58
C GLY A 167 1.82 -12.79 22.83
N GLY A 168 1.34 -13.64 21.90
CA GLY A 168 0.09 -13.41 21.17
C GLY A 168 0.04 -12.03 20.50
N VAL A 169 -1.08 -11.32 20.66
CA VAL A 169 -1.29 -9.99 20.07
C VAL A 169 -0.20 -8.98 20.47
N TRP A 170 0.43 -9.13 21.62
CA TRP A 170 1.47 -8.22 22.10
C TRP A 170 2.71 -8.22 21.22
N ALA A 171 2.98 -9.31 20.52
CA ALA A 171 4.06 -9.37 19.52
C ALA A 171 3.83 -8.34 18.39
N LEU A 172 2.60 -8.17 17.96
CA LEU A 172 2.23 -7.18 16.93
C LEU A 172 2.22 -5.74 17.49
N VAL A 173 1.67 -5.56 18.68
CA VAL A 173 1.53 -4.26 19.33
C VAL A 173 2.89 -3.65 19.67
N VAL A 174 3.75 -4.41 20.39
CA VAL A 174 5.08 -3.93 20.80
C VAL A 174 5.99 -3.81 19.58
N GLY A 175 5.90 -4.74 18.61
CA GLY A 175 6.61 -4.64 17.34
C GLY A 175 6.26 -3.36 16.58
N ASN A 176 4.98 -3.00 16.49
CA ASN A 176 4.57 -1.74 15.84
C ASN A 176 5.09 -0.50 16.59
N LEU A 177 5.01 -0.49 17.91
CA LEU A 177 5.59 0.60 18.74
C LEU A 177 7.10 0.72 18.56
N THR A 178 7.81 -0.41 18.55
CA THR A 178 9.25 -0.44 18.28
C THR A 178 9.56 0.16 16.92
N ARG A 179 8.81 -0.20 15.88
CA ARG A 179 8.96 0.35 14.54
C ARG A 179 8.81 1.88 14.54
N VAL A 180 7.73 2.36 15.16
CA VAL A 180 7.43 3.79 15.21
C VAL A 180 8.49 4.55 16.02
N LEU A 181 8.90 4.00 17.16
CA LEU A 181 9.90 4.60 18.04
C LEU A 181 11.27 4.69 17.35
N VAL A 182 11.77 3.56 16.85
CA VAL A 182 13.11 3.49 16.23
C VAL A 182 13.16 4.34 14.96
N PHE A 183 12.09 4.35 14.15
CA PHE A 183 11.99 5.19 12.97
C PHE A 183 12.05 6.69 13.32
N ASN A 184 11.23 7.14 14.28
CA ASN A 184 11.19 8.55 14.66
C ASN A 184 12.50 9.00 15.35
N LEU A 185 13.08 8.19 16.23
CA LEU A 185 14.39 8.46 16.80
C LEU A 185 15.47 8.53 15.72
N GLY A 186 15.45 7.61 14.76
CA GLY A 186 16.36 7.61 13.61
C GLY A 186 16.26 8.89 12.78
N THR A 187 15.06 9.42 12.54
CA THR A 187 14.85 10.68 11.81
C THR A 187 15.34 11.88 12.62
N VAL A 188 15.12 11.91 13.93
CA VAL A 188 15.62 12.98 14.83
C VAL A 188 17.15 13.01 14.83
N ILE A 189 17.79 11.85 15.00
CA ILE A 189 19.27 11.72 15.01
C ILE A 189 19.84 12.12 13.64
N ALA A 190 19.21 11.72 12.54
CA ALA A 190 19.67 11.99 11.19
C ALA A 190 19.55 13.47 10.82
N CYS A 191 18.44 14.12 11.20
CA CYS A 191 18.17 15.52 10.91
C CYS A 191 18.95 16.48 11.83
N ARG A 192 19.33 16.02 13.03
CA ARG A 192 19.97 16.85 14.08
C ARG A 192 19.18 18.12 14.42
N TRP A 193 17.87 18.11 14.19
CA TRP A 193 16.99 19.20 14.54
C TRP A 193 16.31 18.92 15.88
N PHE A 194 16.34 19.90 16.77
CA PHE A 194 15.69 19.84 18.08
C PHE A 194 14.80 21.07 18.26
N PRO A 195 13.59 20.88 18.84
CA PRO A 195 12.66 21.98 19.05
C PRO A 195 13.20 22.98 20.08
N GLY A 196 13.06 24.26 19.76
CA GLY A 196 13.28 25.33 20.70
C GLY A 196 11.95 25.82 21.34
N LEU A 197 12.06 26.64 22.38
CA LEU A 197 10.89 27.21 23.06
C LEU A 197 10.34 28.48 22.38
N ARG A 198 11.17 29.13 21.54
CA ARG A 198 10.74 30.33 20.81
C ARG A 198 9.82 29.94 19.68
N THR A 199 8.59 30.46 19.68
CA THR A 199 7.55 30.18 18.72
C THR A 199 7.14 31.46 17.99
N SER A 200 6.69 31.34 16.73
CA SER A 200 6.15 32.44 15.95
C SER A 200 4.88 31.96 15.22
N PHE A 201 3.78 32.68 15.45
CA PHE A 201 2.50 32.37 14.80
C PHE A 201 2.29 33.14 13.50
N VAL A 202 3.27 33.93 13.07
CA VAL A 202 3.21 34.72 11.83
C VAL A 202 3.11 33.76 10.63
N GLY A 203 2.09 33.92 9.80
CA GLY A 203 1.85 33.09 8.62
C GLY A 203 1.34 31.67 8.89
N MET A 204 1.11 31.30 10.15
CA MET A 204 0.63 29.94 10.51
C MET A 204 -0.75 29.62 9.97
N ARG A 205 -1.67 30.62 9.89
CA ARG A 205 -3.02 30.45 9.33
C ARG A 205 -2.98 29.89 7.90
N GLU A 206 -2.05 30.37 7.09
CA GLU A 206 -1.89 29.90 5.72
C GLU A 206 -1.33 28.47 5.66
N ILE A 207 -0.42 28.13 6.57
CA ILE A 207 0.15 26.78 6.71
C ILE A 207 -0.95 25.79 7.07
N PHE A 208 -1.79 26.12 8.04
CA PHE A 208 -2.93 25.27 8.46
C PHE A 208 -3.99 25.12 7.36
N THR A 209 -4.41 26.22 6.73
CA THR A 209 -5.42 26.16 5.65
C THR A 209 -4.93 25.38 4.45
N PHE A 210 -3.66 25.47 4.12
CA PHE A 210 -3.05 24.68 3.06
C PHE A 210 -3.04 23.18 3.42
N GLY A 211 -2.57 22.85 4.64
CA GLY A 211 -2.52 21.47 5.13
C GLY A 211 -3.86 20.76 5.10
N LEU A 212 -4.92 21.42 5.60
CA LEU A 212 -6.29 20.90 5.59
C LEU A 212 -6.82 20.58 4.18
N ARG A 213 -6.50 21.42 3.19
CA ARG A 213 -6.93 21.20 1.80
C ARG A 213 -6.26 19.96 1.18
N VAL A 214 -5.01 19.70 1.52
CA VAL A 214 -4.24 18.57 0.97
C VAL A 214 -4.62 17.24 1.64
N ALA A 215 -4.94 17.28 2.93
CA ALA A 215 -5.24 16.07 3.71
C ALA A 215 -6.55 15.35 3.28
N GLY A 216 -7.48 16.04 2.59
CA GLY A 216 -8.85 15.55 2.38
C GLY A 216 -8.96 14.19 1.67
N THR A 217 -8.27 13.99 0.56
CA THR A 217 -8.38 12.71 -0.21
C THR A 217 -7.73 11.54 0.54
N SER A 218 -6.58 11.79 1.16
CA SER A 218 -5.90 10.77 1.98
C SER A 218 -6.75 10.38 3.19
N ALA A 219 -7.40 11.35 3.82
CA ALA A 219 -8.32 11.14 4.94
C ALA A 219 -9.48 10.23 4.54
N VAL A 220 -10.13 10.47 3.39
CA VAL A 220 -11.23 9.61 2.91
C VAL A 220 -10.79 8.17 2.70
N ASN A 221 -9.60 7.94 2.12
CA ASN A 221 -9.08 6.59 1.90
C ASN A 221 -8.78 5.88 3.23
N THR A 222 -8.12 6.56 4.17
CA THR A 222 -7.83 6.00 5.50
C THR A 222 -9.11 5.69 6.26
N LEU A 223 -10.08 6.62 6.25
CA LEU A 223 -11.38 6.42 6.87
C LEU A 223 -12.15 5.24 6.25
N SER A 224 -12.15 5.13 4.93
CA SER A 224 -12.79 4.01 4.22
C SER A 224 -12.19 2.67 4.66
N SER A 225 -10.87 2.57 4.76
CA SER A 225 -10.20 1.35 5.23
C SER A 225 -10.56 1.03 6.69
N ALA A 226 -10.52 2.03 7.58
CA ALA A 226 -10.86 1.87 8.98
C ALA A 226 -12.33 1.46 9.18
N VAL A 227 -13.26 2.06 8.43
CA VAL A 227 -14.69 1.72 8.46
C VAL A 227 -14.93 0.28 8.01
N ASN A 228 -14.35 -0.15 6.87
CA ASN A 228 -14.51 -1.53 6.40
C ASN A 228 -13.94 -2.54 7.41
N THR A 229 -12.77 -2.26 7.98
CA THR A 229 -12.17 -3.09 9.05
C THR A 229 -13.07 -3.13 10.28
N SER A 230 -13.66 -2.00 10.66
CA SER A 230 -14.56 -1.90 11.82
C SER A 230 -15.86 -2.68 11.62
N ILE A 231 -16.45 -2.62 10.42
CA ILE A 231 -17.67 -3.38 10.07
C ILE A 231 -17.41 -4.89 10.21
N VAL A 232 -16.33 -5.38 9.58
CA VAL A 232 -15.96 -6.80 9.63
C VAL A 232 -15.64 -7.23 11.07
N GLY A 233 -14.87 -6.42 11.80
CA GLY A 233 -14.50 -6.69 13.19
C GLY A 233 -15.72 -6.76 14.12
N ARG A 234 -16.66 -5.82 13.98
CA ARG A 234 -17.88 -5.74 14.82
C ARG A 234 -18.86 -6.87 14.56
N LEU A 235 -19.06 -7.23 13.28
CA LEU A 235 -20.09 -8.19 12.87
C LEU A 235 -19.57 -9.64 12.86
N LEU A 236 -18.30 -9.87 12.50
CA LEU A 236 -17.75 -11.20 12.35
C LEU A 236 -16.74 -11.59 13.44
N GLY A 237 -16.32 -10.66 14.28
CA GLY A 237 -15.38 -10.90 15.38
C GLY A 237 -13.91 -10.99 14.95
N GLY A 238 -13.02 -11.14 15.95
CA GLY A 238 -11.57 -11.05 15.77
C GLY A 238 -10.98 -12.06 14.81
N SER A 239 -11.35 -13.34 14.90
CA SER A 239 -10.77 -14.38 14.04
C SER A 239 -11.08 -14.14 12.56
N ASN A 240 -12.33 -13.82 12.22
CA ASN A 240 -12.74 -13.52 10.85
C ASN A 240 -12.10 -12.23 10.33
N LEU A 241 -11.94 -11.23 11.18
CA LEU A 241 -11.19 -10.02 10.83
C LEU A 241 -9.71 -10.35 10.57
N GLY A 242 -9.10 -11.23 11.35
CA GLY A 242 -7.74 -11.72 11.11
C GLY A 242 -7.61 -12.37 9.73
N PHE A 243 -8.52 -13.24 9.36
CA PHE A 243 -8.57 -13.83 8.01
C PHE A 243 -8.75 -12.77 6.91
N TYR A 244 -9.66 -11.83 7.11
CA TYR A 244 -9.90 -10.74 6.19
C TYR A 244 -8.65 -9.87 5.97
N THR A 245 -8.01 -9.43 7.05
CA THR A 245 -6.84 -8.53 6.97
C THR A 245 -5.61 -9.22 6.40
N MET A 246 -5.40 -10.50 6.71
CA MET A 246 -4.32 -11.28 6.14
C MET A 246 -4.56 -11.54 4.64
N ALA A 247 -5.79 -11.88 4.25
CA ALA A 247 -6.17 -12.03 2.84
C ALA A 247 -6.02 -10.72 2.06
N ASP A 248 -6.39 -9.57 2.63
CA ASP A 248 -6.16 -8.26 2.03
C ASP A 248 -4.68 -7.96 1.84
N SER A 249 -3.86 -8.25 2.85
CA SER A 249 -2.41 -8.02 2.81
C SER A 249 -1.71 -8.86 1.73
N LEU A 250 -2.12 -10.11 1.52
CA LEU A 250 -1.54 -11.00 0.52
C LEU A 250 -2.14 -10.78 -0.88
N GLY A 251 -3.45 -10.61 -0.98
CA GLY A 251 -4.17 -10.52 -2.25
C GLY A 251 -4.10 -9.11 -2.86
N ARG A 252 -4.72 -8.16 -2.21
CA ARG A 252 -4.94 -6.81 -2.76
C ARG A 252 -3.81 -5.83 -2.43
N SER A 253 -3.28 -5.89 -1.21
CA SER A 253 -2.25 -4.95 -0.72
C SER A 253 -0.84 -5.54 -0.71
N ASN A 254 -0.59 -6.53 -1.56
CA ASN A 254 0.69 -7.23 -1.66
C ASN A 254 1.86 -6.30 -2.05
N PRO A 255 3.12 -6.70 -1.84
CA PRO A 255 4.29 -5.88 -2.14
C PRO A 255 4.34 -5.38 -3.59
N LEU A 256 3.93 -6.20 -4.56
CA LEU A 256 3.92 -5.81 -5.98
C LEU A 256 2.84 -4.76 -6.28
N HIS A 257 1.65 -4.88 -5.68
CA HIS A 257 0.65 -3.84 -5.79
C HIS A 257 1.17 -2.51 -5.24
N LYS A 258 1.86 -2.53 -4.09
CA LYS A 258 2.47 -1.33 -3.50
C LYS A 258 3.54 -0.72 -4.40
N ILE A 259 4.39 -1.55 -5.00
CA ILE A 259 5.43 -1.10 -5.95
C ILE A 259 4.77 -0.50 -7.20
N SER A 260 3.82 -1.21 -7.81
CA SER A 260 3.09 -0.74 -9.00
C SER A 260 2.39 0.61 -8.73
N THR A 261 1.71 0.73 -7.60
CA THR A 261 1.05 1.97 -7.18
C THR A 261 2.06 3.11 -7.00
N ALA A 262 3.19 2.85 -6.33
CA ALA A 262 4.22 3.85 -6.11
C ALA A 262 4.83 4.34 -7.42
N VAL A 263 5.18 3.42 -8.32
CA VAL A 263 5.74 3.73 -9.65
C VAL A 263 4.74 4.56 -10.47
N VAL A 264 3.50 4.10 -10.56
CA VAL A 264 2.46 4.81 -11.32
C VAL A 264 2.20 6.20 -10.75
N THR A 265 2.03 6.31 -9.42
CA THR A 265 1.72 7.61 -8.79
C THR A 265 2.87 8.60 -8.93
N GLN A 266 4.12 8.13 -8.78
CA GLN A 266 5.30 9.00 -8.84
C GLN A 266 5.67 9.41 -10.27
N LEU A 267 5.46 8.53 -11.26
CA LEU A 267 5.86 8.80 -12.65
C LEU A 267 4.72 9.37 -13.49
N SER A 268 3.48 8.89 -13.31
CA SER A 268 2.38 9.25 -14.21
C SER A 268 1.94 10.70 -14.03
N LEU A 269 1.85 11.21 -12.80
CA LEU A 269 1.37 12.57 -12.58
C LEU A 269 2.28 13.64 -13.19
N PRO A 270 3.62 13.63 -13.00
CA PRO A 270 4.52 14.58 -13.67
C PRO A 270 4.49 14.47 -15.20
N VAL A 271 4.44 13.24 -15.75
CA VAL A 271 4.37 13.01 -17.19
C VAL A 271 3.08 13.55 -17.76
N PHE A 272 1.92 13.18 -17.18
CA PHE A 272 0.62 13.64 -17.65
C PHE A 272 0.43 15.15 -17.47
N SER A 273 1.00 15.74 -16.43
CA SER A 273 0.94 17.20 -16.24
C SER A 273 1.74 17.98 -17.29
N LYS A 274 2.89 17.43 -17.74
CA LYS A 274 3.65 18.04 -18.84
C LYS A 274 2.93 17.92 -20.19
N LEU A 275 2.27 16.79 -20.41
CA LEU A 275 1.59 16.47 -21.67
C LEU A 275 0.10 16.85 -21.66
N GLN A 276 -0.38 17.60 -20.68
CA GLN A 276 -1.80 17.88 -20.50
C GLN A 276 -2.48 18.58 -21.70
N ARG A 277 -1.73 19.20 -22.60
CA ARG A 277 -2.22 19.86 -23.82
C ARG A 277 -1.99 19.03 -25.10
N GLU A 278 -1.31 17.90 -25.01
CA GLU A 278 -0.91 17.06 -26.14
C GLU A 278 -1.68 15.73 -26.08
N ASP A 279 -2.90 15.72 -26.58
CA ASP A 279 -3.82 14.59 -26.45
C ASP A 279 -3.26 13.28 -27.04
N ALA A 280 -2.50 13.34 -28.15
CA ALA A 280 -1.91 12.17 -28.79
C ALA A 280 -0.84 11.51 -27.89
N GLU A 281 0.07 12.32 -27.34
CA GLU A 281 1.12 11.86 -26.42
C GLU A 281 0.53 11.32 -25.12
N LEU A 282 -0.45 12.05 -24.56
CA LEU A 282 -1.14 11.63 -23.34
C LEU A 282 -1.82 10.26 -23.51
N ARG A 283 -2.48 10.05 -24.67
CA ARG A 283 -3.09 8.78 -25.06
C ARG A 283 -2.05 7.66 -25.15
N TYR A 284 -0.95 7.92 -25.82
CA TYR A 284 0.15 6.96 -25.99
C TYR A 284 0.71 6.51 -24.63
N TYR A 285 1.07 7.47 -23.76
CA TYR A 285 1.63 7.13 -22.44
C TYR A 285 0.61 6.45 -21.52
N PHE A 286 -0.67 6.85 -21.56
CA PHE A 286 -1.71 6.19 -20.79
C PHE A 286 -1.86 4.73 -21.17
N LEU A 287 -1.93 4.43 -22.46
CA LEU A 287 -2.02 3.04 -22.96
C LEU A 287 -0.75 2.24 -22.66
N LYS A 288 0.44 2.84 -22.82
CA LYS A 288 1.72 2.22 -22.53
C LYS A 288 1.86 1.83 -21.05
N ILE A 289 1.51 2.74 -20.14
CA ILE A 289 1.51 2.46 -18.69
C ILE A 289 0.49 1.36 -18.35
N SER A 290 -0.73 1.45 -18.90
CA SER A 290 -1.77 0.44 -18.67
C SER A 290 -1.34 -0.94 -19.19
N ARG A 291 -0.64 -1.02 -20.32
CA ARG A 291 -0.07 -2.25 -20.87
C ARG A 291 0.94 -2.87 -19.90
N TYR A 292 1.94 -2.11 -19.44
CA TYR A 292 2.95 -2.64 -18.52
C TYR A 292 2.35 -3.08 -17.19
N LEU A 293 1.37 -2.35 -16.67
CA LEU A 293 0.65 -2.77 -15.48
C LEU A 293 -0.10 -4.08 -15.69
N SER A 294 -0.76 -4.25 -16.84
CA SER A 294 -1.48 -5.48 -17.15
C SER A 294 -0.56 -6.69 -17.28
N LEU A 295 0.61 -6.52 -17.89
CA LEU A 295 1.62 -7.58 -18.06
C LEU A 295 2.13 -8.12 -16.73
N MET A 296 2.17 -7.30 -15.68
CA MET A 296 2.61 -7.72 -14.34
C MET A 296 1.45 -8.16 -13.45
N ALA A 297 0.37 -7.39 -13.43
CA ALA A 297 -0.71 -7.57 -12.47
C ALA A 297 -1.60 -8.77 -12.78
N ILE A 298 -1.97 -8.98 -14.05
CA ILE A 298 -2.94 -10.03 -14.42
C ILE A 298 -2.38 -11.41 -14.10
N PRO A 299 -1.19 -11.83 -14.61
CA PRO A 299 -0.66 -13.17 -14.34
C PRO A 299 -0.39 -13.42 -12.86
N MET A 300 0.10 -12.40 -12.16
CA MET A 300 0.40 -12.54 -10.75
C MET A 300 -0.85 -12.73 -9.89
N GLN A 301 -1.89 -11.96 -10.14
CA GLN A 301 -3.13 -12.06 -9.37
C GLN A 301 -3.90 -13.34 -9.68
N VAL A 302 -3.92 -13.76 -10.96
CA VAL A 302 -4.51 -15.05 -11.35
C VAL A 302 -3.71 -16.21 -10.79
N GLY A 303 -2.37 -16.16 -10.88
CA GLY A 303 -1.49 -17.16 -10.26
C GLY A 303 -1.73 -17.28 -8.75
N MET A 304 -1.82 -16.14 -8.05
CA MET A 304 -2.11 -16.11 -6.61
C MET A 304 -3.48 -16.72 -6.28
N ALA A 305 -4.51 -16.42 -7.07
CA ALA A 305 -5.84 -16.99 -6.87
C ALA A 305 -5.86 -18.52 -7.03
N LEU A 306 -5.15 -19.05 -8.04
CA LEU A 306 -5.07 -20.48 -8.31
C LEU A 306 -4.24 -21.22 -7.26
N THR A 307 -3.13 -20.63 -6.81
CA THR A 307 -2.22 -21.24 -5.83
C THR A 307 -2.58 -20.89 -4.39
N ALA A 308 -3.66 -20.15 -4.13
CA ALA A 308 -4.03 -19.67 -2.79
C ALA A 308 -4.11 -20.78 -1.72
N PRO A 309 -4.67 -21.98 -1.96
CA PRO A 309 -4.69 -23.04 -0.95
C PRO A 309 -3.27 -23.47 -0.56
N ASP A 310 -2.41 -23.77 -1.53
CA ASP A 310 -1.04 -24.20 -1.29
C ASP A 310 -0.18 -23.08 -0.68
N LEU A 311 -0.38 -21.84 -1.15
CA LEU A 311 0.32 -20.67 -0.63
C LEU A 311 -0.01 -20.44 0.84
N VAL A 312 -1.28 -20.59 1.25
CA VAL A 312 -1.69 -20.46 2.66
C VAL A 312 -1.11 -21.58 3.51
N ASP A 313 -1.17 -22.83 3.05
CA ASP A 313 -0.63 -23.97 3.80
C ASP A 313 0.90 -23.87 3.95
N VAL A 314 1.61 -23.49 2.89
CA VAL A 314 3.07 -23.36 2.87
C VAL A 314 3.55 -22.15 3.66
N LEU A 315 2.94 -21.00 3.51
CA LEU A 315 3.41 -19.78 4.17
C LEU A 315 2.86 -19.65 5.59
N LEU A 316 1.57 -19.88 5.81
CA LEU A 316 0.88 -19.49 7.05
C LEU A 316 0.52 -20.69 7.95
N SER A 317 0.27 -21.85 7.42
CA SER A 317 -0.24 -23.07 8.04
C SER A 317 -1.76 -23.28 7.91
N SER A 318 -2.21 -24.52 8.22
CA SER A 318 -3.62 -24.95 8.05
C SER A 318 -4.65 -24.14 8.85
N LYS A 319 -4.26 -23.52 9.97
CA LYS A 319 -5.18 -22.66 10.76
C LYS A 319 -5.68 -21.42 9.99
N TRP A 320 -4.98 -21.04 8.91
CA TRP A 320 -5.34 -19.91 8.06
C TRP A 320 -6.18 -20.31 6.84
N ARG A 321 -6.46 -21.60 6.62
CA ARG A 321 -7.27 -22.08 5.48
C ARG A 321 -8.62 -21.37 5.30
N PRO A 322 -9.37 -20.98 6.37
CA PRO A 322 -10.63 -20.25 6.18
C PRO A 322 -10.50 -18.94 5.41
N MET A 323 -9.29 -18.35 5.30
CA MET A 323 -9.07 -17.14 4.51
C MET A 323 -8.97 -17.39 2.99
N VAL A 324 -8.78 -18.64 2.54
CA VAL A 324 -8.50 -18.95 1.13
C VAL A 324 -9.56 -18.37 0.18
N PRO A 325 -10.88 -18.54 0.40
CA PRO A 325 -11.89 -17.95 -0.49
C PRO A 325 -11.80 -16.43 -0.57
N VAL A 326 -11.48 -15.77 0.56
CA VAL A 326 -11.30 -14.31 0.61
C VAL A 326 -10.04 -13.89 -0.15
N LEU A 327 -8.94 -14.62 -0.01
CA LEU A 327 -7.71 -14.40 -0.73
C LEU A 327 -7.92 -14.53 -2.25
N GLN A 328 -8.65 -15.56 -2.69
CA GLN A 328 -9.00 -15.74 -4.09
C GLN A 328 -9.84 -14.57 -4.63
N ALA A 329 -10.87 -14.16 -3.90
CA ALA A 329 -11.72 -13.03 -4.27
C ALA A 329 -10.92 -11.72 -4.35
N PHE A 330 -10.05 -11.45 -3.38
CA PHE A 330 -9.21 -10.26 -3.36
C PHE A 330 -8.12 -10.27 -4.44
N SER A 331 -7.59 -11.44 -4.78
CA SER A 331 -6.64 -11.58 -5.88
C SER A 331 -7.31 -11.27 -7.22
N ILE A 332 -8.48 -11.83 -7.51
CA ILE A 332 -9.23 -11.55 -8.74
C ILE A 332 -9.64 -10.06 -8.77
N GLY A 333 -10.20 -9.54 -7.68
CA GLY A 333 -10.53 -8.12 -7.54
C GLY A 333 -9.30 -7.20 -7.68
N GLY A 334 -8.12 -7.67 -7.27
CA GLY A 334 -6.85 -6.98 -7.38
C GLY A 334 -6.45 -6.62 -8.81
N ILE A 335 -6.81 -7.44 -9.81
CA ILE A 335 -6.60 -7.15 -11.23
C ILE A 335 -7.24 -5.81 -11.59
N LEU A 336 -8.52 -5.63 -11.24
CA LEU A 336 -9.30 -4.43 -11.54
C LEU A 336 -9.00 -3.27 -10.58
N SER A 337 -8.19 -3.48 -9.55
CA SER A 337 -7.65 -2.39 -8.74
C SER A 337 -6.43 -1.74 -9.37
N ILE A 338 -5.63 -2.50 -10.09
CA ILE A 338 -4.35 -2.07 -10.67
C ILE A 338 -4.56 -1.41 -12.04
N LEU A 339 -5.41 -1.98 -12.90
CA LEU A 339 -5.63 -1.47 -14.25
C LEU A 339 -6.06 0.02 -14.31
N PRO A 340 -6.96 0.51 -13.44
CA PRO A 340 -7.36 1.92 -13.42
C PRO A 340 -6.40 2.85 -12.70
N LEU A 341 -5.26 2.38 -12.17
CA LEU A 341 -4.32 3.23 -11.42
C LEU A 341 -3.89 4.49 -12.19
N PRO A 342 -3.58 4.45 -13.51
CA PRO A 342 -3.18 5.64 -14.25
C PRO A 342 -4.32 6.68 -14.41
N SER A 343 -5.58 6.27 -14.18
CA SER A 343 -6.74 7.15 -14.33
C SER A 343 -6.76 8.32 -13.34
N PHE A 344 -6.34 8.09 -12.09
CA PHE A 344 -6.33 9.14 -11.08
C PHE A 344 -5.32 10.25 -11.38
N PRO A 345 -4.04 9.95 -11.68
CA PRO A 345 -3.08 10.96 -12.12
C PRO A 345 -3.52 11.69 -13.38
N LEU A 346 -4.11 10.98 -14.37
CA LEU A 346 -4.59 11.57 -15.61
C LEU A 346 -5.72 12.58 -15.35
N LEU A 347 -6.76 12.21 -14.61
CA LEU A 347 -7.86 13.10 -14.26
C LEU A 347 -7.38 14.30 -13.43
N THR A 348 -6.40 14.09 -12.55
CA THR A 348 -5.79 15.16 -11.75
C THR A 348 -5.00 16.13 -12.63
N ALA A 349 -4.20 15.63 -13.58
CA ALA A 349 -3.44 16.45 -14.53
C ALA A 349 -4.36 17.28 -15.44
N ARG A 350 -5.55 16.77 -15.78
CA ARG A 350 -6.60 17.48 -16.52
C ARG A 350 -7.45 18.43 -15.64
N GLY A 351 -7.07 18.64 -14.37
CA GLY A 351 -7.78 19.55 -13.46
C GLY A 351 -9.11 18.99 -12.91
N ARG A 352 -9.42 17.70 -13.13
CA ARG A 352 -10.66 17.06 -12.69
C ARG A 352 -10.63 16.60 -11.22
N VAL A 353 -9.90 17.33 -10.36
CA VAL A 353 -9.68 16.97 -8.95
C VAL A 353 -10.99 16.81 -8.17
N ALA A 354 -11.98 17.68 -8.41
CA ALA A 354 -13.29 17.59 -7.76
C ALA A 354 -14.04 16.30 -8.11
N ILE A 355 -13.88 15.80 -9.34
CA ILE A 355 -14.49 14.53 -9.77
C ILE A 355 -13.82 13.36 -9.07
N VAL A 356 -12.47 13.36 -9.01
CA VAL A 356 -11.69 12.34 -8.28
C VAL A 356 -12.11 12.29 -6.81
N PHE A 357 -12.26 13.45 -6.17
CA PHE A 357 -12.69 13.51 -4.76
C PHE A 357 -14.11 12.96 -4.57
N ARG A 358 -15.09 13.42 -5.38
CA ARG A 358 -16.47 12.92 -5.30
C ARG A 358 -16.55 11.41 -5.53
N TYR A 359 -15.80 10.90 -6.51
CA TYR A 359 -15.71 9.47 -6.75
C TYR A 359 -15.12 8.75 -5.53
N THR A 360 -14.05 9.25 -4.91
CA THR A 360 -13.42 8.61 -3.76
C THR A 360 -14.38 8.52 -2.59
N VAL A 361 -15.15 9.58 -2.33
CA VAL A 361 -16.18 9.59 -1.27
C VAL A 361 -17.30 8.59 -1.60
N ALA A 362 -17.85 8.63 -2.82
CA ALA A 362 -18.90 7.70 -3.24
C ALA A 362 -18.43 6.24 -3.16
N PHE A 363 -17.20 5.97 -3.63
CA PHE A 363 -16.57 4.65 -3.53
C PHE A 363 -16.47 4.18 -2.08
N ALA A 364 -16.03 5.05 -1.16
CA ALA A 364 -15.91 4.73 0.27
C ALA A 364 -17.29 4.37 0.87
N CYS A 365 -18.33 5.16 0.59
CA CYS A 365 -19.69 4.92 1.08
C CYS A 365 -20.27 3.61 0.53
N VAL A 366 -20.14 3.38 -0.78
CA VAL A 366 -20.67 2.15 -1.40
C VAL A 366 -19.93 0.92 -0.88
N MET A 367 -18.58 0.98 -0.77
CA MET A 367 -17.81 -0.15 -0.23
C MET A 367 -18.11 -0.43 1.24
N ALA A 368 -18.37 0.58 2.04
CA ALA A 368 -18.83 0.39 3.42
C ALA A 368 -20.19 -0.32 3.47
N LEU A 369 -21.15 0.11 2.64
CA LEU A 369 -22.46 -0.54 2.53
C LEU A 369 -22.33 -1.99 2.04
N VAL A 370 -21.54 -2.22 1.01
CA VAL A 370 -21.28 -3.56 0.44
C VAL A 370 -20.62 -4.48 1.46
N THR A 371 -19.64 -3.97 2.23
CA THR A 371 -19.00 -4.73 3.30
C THR A 371 -19.99 -5.03 4.43
N TRP A 372 -20.84 -4.08 4.78
CA TRP A 372 -21.87 -4.24 5.80
C TRP A 372 -22.88 -5.32 5.40
N VAL A 373 -23.43 -5.24 4.20
CA VAL A 373 -24.36 -6.25 3.65
C VAL A 373 -23.68 -7.62 3.60
N GLY A 374 -22.48 -7.71 3.02
CA GLY A 374 -21.74 -8.96 2.91
C GLY A 374 -21.43 -9.60 4.26
N SER A 375 -21.17 -8.78 5.30
CA SER A 375 -20.87 -9.30 6.64
C SER A 375 -22.05 -10.06 7.29
N HIS A 376 -23.29 -9.82 6.90
CA HIS A 376 -24.42 -10.61 7.39
C HIS A 376 -24.43 -12.06 6.84
N PHE A 377 -23.69 -12.31 5.77
CA PHE A 377 -23.51 -13.64 5.19
C PHE A 377 -22.14 -14.26 5.55
N GLY A 378 -21.49 -13.73 6.61
CA GLY A 378 -20.21 -14.21 7.09
C GLY A 378 -19.03 -13.76 6.22
N LEU A 379 -17.87 -14.38 6.45
CA LEU A 379 -16.63 -14.03 5.77
C LEU A 379 -16.69 -14.25 4.24
N GLN A 380 -17.37 -15.30 3.80
CA GLN A 380 -17.59 -15.58 2.37
C GLN A 380 -18.49 -14.53 1.72
N GLY A 381 -19.52 -14.07 2.44
CA GLY A 381 -20.37 -12.98 1.98
C GLY A 381 -19.60 -11.69 1.73
N VAL A 382 -18.66 -11.35 2.62
CA VAL A 382 -17.73 -10.21 2.40
C VAL A 382 -16.88 -10.45 1.15
N ALA A 383 -16.31 -11.65 0.97
CA ALA A 383 -15.50 -11.98 -0.20
C ALA A 383 -16.26 -11.81 -1.51
N ILE A 384 -17.47 -12.35 -1.59
CA ILE A 384 -18.34 -12.28 -2.78
C ILE A 384 -18.76 -10.83 -3.04
N SER A 385 -19.17 -10.09 -2.00
CA SER A 385 -19.58 -8.69 -2.12
C SER A 385 -18.44 -7.82 -2.69
N TRP A 386 -17.22 -8.04 -2.22
CA TRP A 386 -16.04 -7.35 -2.73
C TRP A 386 -15.70 -7.77 -4.16
N LEU A 387 -15.81 -9.07 -4.48
CA LEU A 387 -15.55 -9.58 -5.82
C LEU A 387 -16.50 -8.97 -6.87
N LEU A 388 -17.75 -8.72 -6.51
CA LEU A 388 -18.74 -8.15 -7.41
C LEU A 388 -18.69 -6.62 -7.47
N ALA A 389 -18.72 -5.95 -6.31
CA ALA A 389 -18.88 -4.50 -6.27
C ALA A 389 -17.56 -3.75 -6.59
N PHE A 390 -16.45 -4.24 -6.08
CA PHE A 390 -15.18 -3.55 -6.23
C PHE A 390 -14.74 -3.36 -7.70
N PRO A 391 -14.78 -4.40 -8.56
CA PRO A 391 -14.48 -4.27 -9.97
C PRO A 391 -15.37 -3.26 -10.69
N LEU A 392 -16.68 -3.34 -10.47
CA LEU A 392 -17.67 -2.47 -11.14
C LEU A 392 -17.39 -1.00 -10.80
N LEU A 393 -17.15 -0.71 -9.53
CA LEU A 393 -16.82 0.65 -9.09
C LEU A 393 -15.50 1.16 -9.69
N ARG A 394 -14.48 0.29 -9.79
CA ARG A 394 -13.17 0.66 -10.34
C ARG A 394 -13.17 0.92 -11.85
N LEU A 395 -14.15 0.40 -12.59
CA LEU A 395 -14.32 0.72 -14.01
C LEU A 395 -14.81 2.16 -14.24
N ILE A 396 -15.42 2.83 -13.25
CA ILE A 396 -15.92 4.20 -13.39
C ILE A 396 -14.76 5.20 -13.68
N PRO A 397 -13.70 5.32 -12.87
CA PRO A 397 -12.60 6.23 -13.17
C PRO A 397 -11.86 5.85 -14.46
N LEU A 398 -11.80 4.58 -14.82
CA LEU A 398 -11.26 4.14 -16.10
C LEU A 398 -12.10 4.68 -17.26
N GLY A 399 -13.42 4.48 -17.24
CA GLY A 399 -14.32 5.00 -18.27
C GLY A 399 -14.28 6.51 -18.40
N MET A 400 -14.15 7.24 -17.26
CA MET A 400 -13.99 8.70 -17.27
C MET A 400 -12.67 9.11 -17.94
N SER A 401 -11.58 8.41 -17.65
CA SER A 401 -10.27 8.69 -18.24
C SER A 401 -10.23 8.39 -19.73
N LEU A 402 -10.82 7.28 -20.17
CA LEU A 402 -10.91 6.94 -21.59
C LEU A 402 -11.68 8.01 -22.39
N ARG A 403 -12.76 8.54 -21.82
CA ARG A 403 -13.52 9.66 -22.43
C ARG A 403 -12.71 10.95 -22.49
N GLU A 404 -11.98 11.28 -21.41
CA GLU A 404 -11.19 12.50 -21.30
C GLU A 404 -10.08 12.59 -22.37
N VAL A 405 -9.49 11.44 -22.75
CA VAL A 405 -8.44 11.37 -23.78
C VAL A 405 -8.94 10.76 -25.10
N ALA A 406 -10.25 10.63 -25.28
CA ALA A 406 -10.88 10.07 -26.47
C ALA A 406 -10.29 8.72 -26.93
N ILE A 407 -10.05 7.79 -25.99
CA ILE A 407 -9.61 6.42 -26.27
C ILE A 407 -10.86 5.54 -26.36
N GLY A 408 -10.99 4.80 -27.45
CA GLY A 408 -12.00 3.76 -27.59
C GLY A 408 -11.81 2.64 -26.55
N THR A 409 -12.91 2.13 -25.99
CA THR A 409 -12.84 0.98 -25.09
C THR A 409 -12.17 -0.22 -25.76
N ARG A 410 -12.44 -0.43 -27.06
CA ARG A 410 -11.80 -1.48 -27.85
C ARG A 410 -10.28 -1.33 -27.91
N ASP A 411 -9.77 -0.10 -28.10
CA ASP A 411 -8.33 0.16 -28.17
C ASP A 411 -7.65 -0.08 -26.84
N TYR A 412 -8.31 0.32 -25.74
CA TYR A 412 -7.83 0.03 -24.40
C TYR A 412 -7.75 -1.47 -24.12
N PHE A 413 -8.83 -2.24 -24.42
CA PHE A 413 -8.84 -3.68 -24.22
C PHE A 413 -7.87 -4.39 -25.16
N ALA A 414 -7.67 -3.92 -26.39
CA ALA A 414 -6.64 -4.43 -27.29
C ALA A 414 -5.23 -4.33 -26.69
N THR A 415 -4.99 -3.29 -25.89
CA THR A 415 -3.67 -3.09 -25.24
C THR A 415 -3.37 -4.14 -24.17
N ILE A 416 -4.38 -4.70 -23.52
CA ILE A 416 -4.22 -5.68 -22.44
C ILE A 416 -4.48 -7.13 -22.89
N VAL A 417 -4.95 -7.34 -24.12
CA VAL A 417 -5.41 -8.64 -24.61
C VAL A 417 -4.30 -9.69 -24.64
N ASP A 418 -3.08 -9.29 -24.97
CA ASP A 418 -1.91 -10.20 -24.99
C ASP A 418 -1.63 -10.76 -23.60
N SER A 419 -1.69 -9.90 -22.58
CA SER A 419 -1.56 -10.32 -21.18
C SER A 419 -2.67 -11.25 -20.74
N VAL A 420 -3.91 -10.99 -21.15
CA VAL A 420 -5.07 -11.83 -20.82
C VAL A 420 -4.94 -13.20 -21.47
N LYS A 421 -4.60 -13.27 -22.77
CA LYS A 421 -4.38 -14.54 -23.48
C LYS A 421 -3.27 -15.37 -22.85
N ALA A 422 -2.09 -14.75 -22.64
CA ALA A 422 -0.97 -15.43 -22.01
C ALA A 422 -1.30 -15.93 -20.60
N THR A 423 -2.04 -15.13 -19.83
CA THR A 423 -2.49 -15.52 -18.49
C THR A 423 -3.53 -16.65 -18.55
N GLY A 424 -4.42 -16.66 -19.53
CA GLY A 424 -5.38 -17.76 -19.72
C GLY A 424 -4.70 -19.11 -19.95
N VAL A 425 -3.68 -19.14 -20.83
CA VAL A 425 -2.87 -20.35 -21.07
C VAL A 425 -2.10 -20.74 -19.80
N MET A 426 -1.46 -19.76 -19.15
CA MET A 426 -0.77 -19.96 -17.88
C MET A 426 -1.72 -20.57 -16.83
N ALA A 427 -2.92 -20.05 -16.70
CA ALA A 427 -3.91 -20.54 -15.74
C ALA A 427 -4.29 -21.99 -16.01
N GLY A 428 -4.48 -22.36 -17.27
CA GLY A 428 -4.71 -23.75 -17.69
C GLY A 428 -3.57 -24.69 -17.30
N VAL A 429 -2.32 -24.30 -17.59
CA VAL A 429 -1.13 -25.10 -17.24
C VAL A 429 -0.99 -25.23 -15.71
N VAL A 430 -1.16 -24.14 -14.97
CA VAL A 430 -1.10 -24.16 -13.50
C VAL A 430 -2.20 -25.08 -12.93
N ALA A 431 -3.42 -25.02 -13.46
CA ALA A 431 -4.49 -25.91 -13.05
C ALA A 431 -4.18 -27.39 -13.32
N VAL A 432 -3.61 -27.70 -14.50
CA VAL A 432 -3.15 -29.07 -14.83
C VAL A 432 -2.05 -29.53 -13.86
N VAL A 433 -1.07 -28.69 -13.57
CA VAL A 433 0.01 -29.03 -12.60
C VAL A 433 -0.59 -29.35 -11.23
N ILE A 434 -1.50 -28.53 -10.72
CA ILE A 434 -2.08 -28.69 -9.39
C ILE A 434 -3.01 -29.89 -9.31
N HIS A 435 -3.90 -30.10 -10.29
CA HIS A 435 -4.99 -31.06 -10.17
C HIS A 435 -4.74 -32.39 -10.90
N VAL A 436 -3.86 -32.40 -11.91
CA VAL A 436 -3.63 -33.60 -12.74
C VAL A 436 -2.25 -34.20 -12.49
N LEU A 437 -1.20 -33.37 -12.51
CA LEU A 437 0.16 -33.89 -12.39
C LEU A 437 0.59 -34.15 -10.94
N MET A 438 0.06 -33.38 -9.98
CA MET A 438 0.42 -33.48 -8.58
C MET A 438 -0.82 -33.56 -7.65
N PRO A 439 -1.85 -34.40 -7.92
CA PRO A 439 -2.99 -34.56 -7.04
C PRO A 439 -2.52 -35.16 -5.71
N GLY A 440 -2.71 -34.48 -4.61
CA GLY A 440 -2.25 -34.94 -3.28
C GLY A 440 -0.75 -34.80 -3.03
N GLY A 441 -0.01 -34.11 -3.89
CA GLY A 441 1.40 -33.77 -3.67
C GLY A 441 1.63 -32.86 -2.46
N VAL A 442 2.86 -32.84 -1.96
CA VAL A 442 3.23 -31.96 -0.84
C VAL A 442 3.02 -30.50 -1.24
N PRO A 443 2.31 -29.67 -0.42
CA PRO A 443 1.91 -28.31 -0.80
C PRO A 443 3.05 -27.42 -1.32
N TRP A 444 4.25 -27.50 -0.73
CA TRP A 444 5.39 -26.69 -1.19
C TRP A 444 5.92 -27.10 -2.57
N GLN A 445 5.96 -28.42 -2.87
CA GLN A 445 6.39 -28.91 -4.19
C GLN A 445 5.41 -28.48 -5.26
N ARG A 446 4.14 -28.63 -4.97
CA ARG A 446 3.02 -28.22 -5.84
C ARG A 446 3.04 -26.70 -6.10
N LEU A 447 3.25 -25.89 -5.05
CA LEU A 447 3.37 -24.45 -5.16
C LEU A 447 4.57 -24.05 -6.03
N VAL A 448 5.75 -24.62 -5.80
CA VAL A 448 6.97 -24.31 -6.59
C VAL A 448 6.80 -24.74 -8.04
N ALA A 449 6.28 -25.94 -8.28
CA ALA A 449 6.02 -26.43 -9.65
C ALA A 449 5.01 -25.55 -10.37
N ALA A 450 3.92 -25.13 -9.72
CA ALA A 450 2.91 -24.25 -10.26
C ALA A 450 3.47 -22.85 -10.61
N ILE A 451 4.32 -22.29 -9.73
CA ILE A 451 4.96 -20.98 -9.98
C ILE A 451 5.93 -21.07 -11.15
N LEU A 452 6.79 -22.08 -11.19
CA LEU A 452 7.79 -22.24 -12.27
C LEU A 452 7.12 -22.55 -13.62
N ALA A 453 6.18 -23.49 -13.66
CA ALA A 453 5.44 -23.82 -14.86
C ALA A 453 4.60 -22.62 -15.36
N GLY A 454 3.93 -21.93 -14.43
CA GLY A 454 3.15 -20.75 -14.75
C GLY A 454 4.00 -19.61 -15.30
N ALA A 455 5.12 -19.28 -14.66
CA ALA A 455 6.03 -18.24 -15.12
C ALA A 455 6.63 -18.57 -16.50
N ALA A 456 7.12 -19.81 -16.69
CA ALA A 456 7.68 -20.26 -17.96
C ALA A 456 6.64 -20.19 -19.09
N THR A 457 5.42 -20.70 -18.83
CA THR A 457 4.31 -20.66 -19.81
C THR A 457 3.91 -19.24 -20.15
N TYR A 458 3.76 -18.36 -19.14
CA TYR A 458 3.39 -16.97 -19.38
C TYR A 458 4.42 -16.26 -20.26
N VAL A 459 5.70 -16.37 -19.93
CA VAL A 459 6.78 -15.74 -20.69
C VAL A 459 6.84 -16.32 -22.11
N ALA A 460 6.76 -17.64 -22.27
CA ALA A 460 6.79 -18.29 -23.58
C ALA A 460 5.63 -17.82 -24.48
N VAL A 461 4.39 -17.85 -23.97
CA VAL A 461 3.21 -17.40 -24.73
C VAL A 461 3.30 -15.92 -25.06
N LEU A 462 3.76 -15.10 -24.12
CA LEU A 462 3.90 -13.67 -24.34
C LEU A 462 4.94 -13.35 -25.44
N LEU A 463 6.06 -14.05 -25.46
CA LEU A 463 7.09 -13.90 -26.50
C LEU A 463 6.60 -14.38 -27.89
N LEU A 464 5.73 -15.40 -27.93
CA LEU A 464 5.15 -15.91 -29.16
C LEU A 464 4.02 -15.03 -29.71
N THR A 465 3.23 -14.43 -28.83
CA THR A 465 2.02 -13.64 -29.23
C THR A 465 2.32 -12.17 -29.45
N SER A 466 3.26 -11.59 -28.72
CA SER A 466 3.53 -10.15 -28.72
C SER A 466 4.79 -9.82 -29.54
N ARG A 467 4.59 -9.54 -30.84
CA ARG A 467 5.68 -9.13 -31.76
C ARG A 467 6.40 -7.82 -31.35
N SER A 468 5.74 -6.97 -30.57
CA SER A 468 6.28 -5.65 -30.16
C SER A 468 7.10 -5.70 -28.85
N LEU A 469 6.94 -6.72 -28.00
CA LEU A 469 7.63 -6.80 -26.71
C LEU A 469 9.13 -7.12 -26.83
N GLY A 470 9.54 -7.89 -27.81
CA GLY A 470 10.95 -8.21 -28.02
C GLY A 470 11.84 -6.98 -28.25
N PRO A 471 11.47 -6.05 -29.14
CA PRO A 471 12.17 -4.77 -29.32
C PRO A 471 12.13 -3.89 -28.07
N GLU A 472 10.95 -3.75 -27.42
CA GLU A 472 10.77 -2.91 -26.24
C GLU A 472 11.60 -3.40 -25.03
N LEU A 473 11.66 -4.71 -24.79
CA LEU A 473 12.49 -5.30 -23.72
C LEU A 473 13.99 -5.10 -24.01
N ARG A 474 14.42 -5.15 -25.27
CA ARG A 474 15.82 -4.85 -25.65
C ARG A 474 16.14 -3.36 -25.41
N GLU A 475 15.21 -2.47 -25.69
CA GLU A 475 15.36 -1.03 -25.42
C GLU A 475 15.49 -0.75 -23.92
N ILE A 476 14.62 -1.34 -23.11
CA ILE A 476 14.67 -1.24 -21.64
C ILE A 476 15.98 -1.86 -21.11
N ALA A 477 16.36 -3.04 -21.58
CA ALA A 477 17.62 -3.68 -21.20
C ALA A 477 18.83 -2.83 -21.56
N ARG A 478 18.84 -2.18 -22.72
CA ARG A 478 19.89 -1.23 -23.14
C ARG A 478 19.90 0.02 -22.28
N ALA A 479 18.73 0.52 -21.88
CA ALA A 479 18.61 1.70 -21.01
C ALA A 479 19.06 1.40 -19.56
N LEU A 480 18.93 0.15 -19.09
CA LEU A 480 19.33 -0.30 -17.76
C LEU A 480 20.79 -0.73 -17.66
N LEU A 481 21.47 -1.04 -18.77
CA LEU A 481 22.90 -1.34 -18.80
C LEU A 481 23.70 -0.03 -18.88
N PRO A 482 24.27 0.46 -17.77
CA PRO A 482 25.14 1.64 -17.81
C PRO A 482 26.50 1.24 -18.40
N GLY A 483 26.72 1.51 -19.67
CA GLY A 483 28.05 1.31 -20.22
C GLY A 483 28.14 0.87 -21.68
N ARG A 484 27.73 1.73 -22.58
CA ARG A 484 28.38 1.96 -23.87
C ARG A 484 27.88 3.30 -24.40
N ARG A 485 28.42 4.39 -23.85
CA ARG A 485 28.52 5.61 -24.65
C ARG A 485 29.40 5.20 -25.85
N GLU A 486 28.81 5.19 -27.01
CA GLU A 486 29.57 5.23 -28.25
C GLU A 486 30.51 6.43 -28.14
N GLY A 487 31.77 6.12 -27.86
CA GLY A 487 32.83 7.05 -28.01
C GLY A 487 33.03 7.24 -29.50
N GLY A 488 33.08 8.50 -29.92
CA GLY A 488 33.76 8.87 -31.09
C GLY A 488 32.91 8.99 -32.35
N ALA A 489 32.70 10.20 -32.74
CA ALA A 489 33.16 10.65 -34.04
C ALA A 489 33.29 12.16 -34.00
N ALA A 490 34.47 12.59 -34.31
CA ALA A 490 35.05 13.90 -34.40
C ALA A 490 34.15 14.97 -35.03
#